data_8391660d6fc06ca875fb9ef09d2ef88e
#
_entry.id   8391660d6fc06ca875fb9ef09d2ef88e
#
_cell.length_a   1.000
_cell.length_b   1.000
_cell.length_c   1.000
_cell.angle_alpha   90.00
_cell.angle_beta   90.00
_cell.angle_gamma   90.00
#
_symmetry.space_group_name_H-M   'P 1'
#
loop_
_entity.id
_entity.type
_entity.pdbx_description
1 polymer ?
#
loop_
_entity_poly.entity_id
_entity_poly.type
_entity_poly.pdbx_seq_one_letter_code
_entity_poly.pdbx_strand_id
1 'polypeptide(L)'
;MNMFDRPWAITDVETLGLDFRIYDIVDFALLLVDPKTLEIIHLMDFKVKPKLPEIFDPESVAINGYNEADWREADDLDSVMKLYSKLTEGAIFVSHNVTFDYGFTDEAFAKTGVPNLMDYHRLDLFSLAWAKKSSMPGLDKLNMWALCDHFGIPKEPSPHRAINGAMCELEVLKRLMAL
;
A
#
# COMPACT_ATOMS: atom_id res chain seq x y z
N MET A 1 6.32 0.44 -23.65
CA MET A 1 7.36 0.07 -22.66
C MET A 1 7.30 -1.44 -22.46
N ASN A 2 8.46 -2.12 -22.36
CA ASN A 2 8.48 -3.53 -22.03
C ASN A 2 7.90 -3.72 -20.63
N MET A 3 7.11 -4.79 -20.41
CA MET A 3 6.48 -5.09 -19.11
C MET A 3 7.50 -5.15 -17.96
N PHE A 4 8.67 -5.72 -18.20
CA PHE A 4 9.75 -5.86 -17.19
C PHE A 4 10.54 -4.57 -16.89
N ASP A 5 10.30 -3.50 -17.66
CA ASP A 5 10.89 -2.18 -17.43
C ASP A 5 9.90 -1.18 -16.80
N ARG A 6 8.66 -1.63 -16.51
CA ARG A 6 7.64 -0.79 -15.88
C ARG A 6 7.97 -0.55 -14.41
N PRO A 7 7.88 0.69 -13.91
CA PRO A 7 8.05 0.96 -12.48
C PRO A 7 7.05 0.15 -11.64
N TRP A 8 7.41 -0.13 -10.41
CA TRP A 8 6.53 -0.75 -9.43
C TRP A 8 6.02 0.31 -8.46
N ALA A 9 4.70 0.40 -8.33
CA ALA A 9 4.02 1.29 -7.40
C ALA A 9 3.65 0.48 -6.15
N ILE A 10 4.55 0.43 -5.16
CA ILE A 10 4.27 -0.16 -3.85
C ILE A 10 3.35 0.81 -3.14
N THR A 11 2.12 0.39 -2.92
CA THR A 11 1.05 1.24 -2.39
C THR A 11 0.41 0.57 -1.18
N ASP A 12 0.36 1.29 -0.08
CA ASP A 12 -0.29 0.88 1.15
C ASP A 12 -1.28 1.95 1.59
N VAL A 13 -2.38 1.55 2.22
CA VAL A 13 -3.43 2.46 2.69
C VAL A 13 -3.86 2.11 4.11
N GLU A 14 -4.08 3.16 4.94
CA GLU A 14 -4.82 3.03 6.18
C GLU A 14 -6.25 3.51 5.98
N THR A 15 -7.20 2.81 6.58
CA THR A 15 -8.61 2.97 6.28
C THR A 15 -9.46 2.99 7.54
N LEU A 16 -10.68 3.50 7.44
CA LEU A 16 -11.64 3.48 8.54
C LEU A 16 -12.33 2.11 8.74
N GLY A 17 -12.00 1.09 7.92
CA GLY A 17 -12.54 -0.26 8.04
C GLY A 17 -12.12 -1.12 6.84
N LEU A 18 -12.66 -2.35 6.74
CA LEU A 18 -12.15 -3.35 5.80
C LEU A 18 -12.88 -3.41 4.43
N ASP A 19 -14.04 -2.78 4.28
CA ASP A 19 -14.81 -2.80 3.03
C ASP A 19 -14.64 -1.47 2.29
N PHE A 20 -13.89 -1.47 1.17
CA PHE A 20 -13.60 -0.29 0.37
C PHE A 20 -14.84 0.42 -0.22
N ARG A 21 -16.01 -0.26 -0.25
CA ARG A 21 -17.28 0.33 -0.70
C ARG A 21 -17.95 1.17 0.38
N ILE A 22 -17.56 0.99 1.64
CA ILE A 22 -18.19 1.58 2.82
C ILE A 22 -17.28 2.60 3.48
N TYR A 23 -15.99 2.23 3.65
CA TYR A 23 -15.05 2.98 4.46
C TYR A 23 -14.12 3.84 3.61
N ASP A 24 -13.68 4.94 4.19
CA ASP A 24 -12.76 5.86 3.55
C ASP A 24 -11.29 5.54 3.90
N ILE A 25 -10.40 5.95 3.01
CA ILE A 25 -8.95 6.00 3.23
C ILE A 25 -8.65 7.19 4.15
N VAL A 26 -7.76 6.99 5.13
CA VAL A 26 -7.27 8.05 6.03
C VAL A 26 -5.76 8.29 5.92
N ASP A 27 -5.02 7.35 5.35
CA ASP A 27 -3.59 7.49 5.08
C ASP A 27 -3.26 6.80 3.75
N PHE A 28 -2.40 7.40 2.94
CA PHE A 28 -2.08 6.91 1.60
C PHE A 28 -0.60 7.06 1.31
N ALA A 29 0.07 5.97 1.01
CA ALA A 29 1.48 5.98 0.67
C ALA A 29 1.76 5.34 -0.69
N LEU A 30 2.77 5.86 -1.36
CA LEU A 30 3.37 5.31 -2.57
C LEU A 30 4.88 5.31 -2.45
N LEU A 31 5.50 4.18 -2.74
CA LEU A 31 6.89 4.09 -3.15
C LEU A 31 6.93 3.67 -4.62
N LEU A 32 7.22 4.59 -5.51
CA LEU A 32 7.48 4.25 -6.91
C LEU A 32 8.92 3.78 -7.03
N VAL A 33 9.13 2.55 -7.48
CA VAL A 33 10.44 1.87 -7.46
C VAL A 33 10.86 1.48 -8.86
N ASP A 34 12.15 1.59 -9.14
CA ASP A 34 12.76 0.99 -10.34
C ASP A 34 12.76 -0.54 -10.20
N PRO A 35 12.21 -1.30 -11.17
CA PRO A 35 12.08 -2.76 -11.05
C PRO A 35 13.41 -3.51 -11.10
N LYS A 36 14.50 -2.88 -11.55
CA LYS A 36 15.83 -3.48 -11.70
C LYS A 36 16.71 -3.25 -10.48
N THR A 37 16.68 -2.01 -9.94
CA THR A 37 17.54 -1.62 -8.81
C THR A 37 16.82 -1.70 -7.48
N LEU A 38 15.48 -1.71 -7.48
CA LEU A 38 14.62 -1.60 -6.30
C LEU A 38 14.87 -0.32 -5.49
N GLU A 39 15.37 0.73 -6.18
CA GLU A 39 15.53 2.06 -5.61
C GLU A 39 14.25 2.87 -5.75
N ILE A 40 13.96 3.70 -4.74
CA ILE A 40 12.78 4.57 -4.74
C ILE A 40 13.03 5.73 -5.71
N ILE A 41 12.16 5.87 -6.72
CA ILE A 41 12.15 6.97 -7.69
C ILE A 41 11.34 8.15 -7.16
N HIS A 42 10.13 7.85 -6.61
CA HIS A 42 9.24 8.82 -5.99
C HIS A 42 8.61 8.25 -4.72
N LEU A 43 8.27 9.15 -3.80
CA LEU A 43 7.58 8.83 -2.55
C LEU A 43 6.39 9.77 -2.37
N MET A 44 5.24 9.21 -1.94
CA MET A 44 4.10 9.95 -1.39
C MET A 44 3.81 9.44 0.01
N ASP A 45 3.49 10.34 0.92
CA ASP A 45 3.06 10.07 2.30
C ASP A 45 2.04 11.14 2.69
N PHE A 46 0.75 10.80 2.64
CA PHE A 46 -0.34 11.72 2.85
C PHE A 46 -1.36 11.20 3.85
N LYS A 47 -1.66 11.99 4.88
CA LYS A 47 -2.91 11.86 5.60
C LYS A 47 -4.04 12.32 4.68
N VAL A 48 -5.10 11.54 4.59
CA VAL A 48 -6.25 11.80 3.71
C VAL A 48 -7.47 12.12 4.55
N LYS A 49 -8.16 13.20 4.25
CA LYS A 49 -9.36 13.62 4.95
C LYS A 49 -10.55 12.74 4.52
N PRO A 50 -11.13 11.95 5.42
CA PRO A 50 -12.30 11.14 5.07
C PRO A 50 -13.51 12.04 4.81
N LYS A 51 -14.40 11.61 3.90
CA LYS A 51 -15.66 12.29 3.61
C LYS A 51 -16.76 11.95 4.62
N LEU A 52 -16.70 10.74 5.17
CA LEU A 52 -17.67 10.20 6.13
C LEU A 52 -16.95 9.74 7.40
N PRO A 53 -16.39 10.69 8.19
CA PRO A 53 -15.56 10.36 9.35
C PRO A 53 -16.35 9.62 10.48
N GLU A 54 -17.69 9.72 10.47
CA GLU A 54 -18.57 9.03 11.40
C GLU A 54 -18.78 7.55 11.06
N ILE A 55 -18.37 7.11 9.87
CA ILE A 55 -18.47 5.71 9.44
C ILE A 55 -17.10 5.05 9.60
N PHE A 56 -16.88 4.40 10.71
CA PHE A 56 -15.62 3.73 11.01
C PHE A 56 -15.79 2.42 11.77
N ASP A 57 -14.82 1.54 11.62
CA ASP A 57 -14.63 0.36 12.45
C ASP A 57 -13.66 0.70 13.59
N PRO A 58 -14.07 0.51 14.88
CA PRO A 58 -13.23 0.82 16.02
C PRO A 58 -11.88 0.08 16.04
N GLU A 59 -11.81 -1.15 15.49
CA GLU A 59 -10.57 -1.93 15.44
C GLU A 59 -9.58 -1.28 14.47
N SER A 60 -10.06 -0.86 13.30
CA SER A 60 -9.23 -0.17 12.30
C SER A 60 -8.68 1.16 12.83
N VAL A 61 -9.53 1.95 13.49
CA VAL A 61 -9.12 3.23 14.11
C VAL A 61 -8.12 3.00 15.25
N ALA A 62 -8.27 1.94 16.03
CA ALA A 62 -7.31 1.61 17.09
C ALA A 62 -5.92 1.23 16.53
N ILE A 63 -5.86 0.68 15.32
CA ILE A 63 -4.61 0.32 14.63
C ILE A 63 -3.90 1.55 14.07
N ASN A 64 -4.61 2.38 13.29
CA ASN A 64 -4.01 3.52 12.57
C ASN A 64 -4.03 4.84 13.36
N GLY A 65 -4.72 4.89 14.49
CA GLY A 65 -4.75 6.05 15.37
C GLY A 65 -5.50 7.25 14.80
N TYR A 66 -6.38 7.05 13.81
CA TYR A 66 -7.17 8.13 13.24
C TYR A 66 -7.94 8.89 14.33
N ASN A 67 -7.87 10.22 14.25
CA ASN A 67 -8.73 11.13 15.02
C ASN A 67 -8.91 12.45 14.26
N GLU A 68 -10.06 13.06 14.38
CA GLU A 68 -10.42 14.25 13.61
C GLU A 68 -9.48 15.45 13.87
N ALA A 69 -8.90 15.55 15.06
CA ALA A 69 -8.04 16.68 15.42
C ALA A 69 -6.71 16.64 14.63
N ASP A 70 -6.09 15.47 14.55
CA ASP A 70 -4.81 15.26 13.87
C ASP A 70 -4.96 15.16 12.34
N TRP A 71 -6.20 14.95 11.85
CA TRP A 71 -6.54 14.93 10.42
C TRP A 71 -7.21 16.22 9.93
N ARG A 72 -7.24 17.28 10.77
CA ARG A 72 -7.87 18.56 10.40
C ARG A 72 -7.27 19.17 9.13
N GLU A 73 -5.95 19.11 9.03
CA GLU A 73 -5.16 19.66 7.90
C GLU A 73 -4.76 18.58 6.88
N ALA A 74 -5.41 17.41 6.94
CA ALA A 74 -5.16 16.33 5.98
C ALA A 74 -5.59 16.73 4.55
N ASP A 75 -4.92 16.16 3.58
CA ASP A 75 -5.17 16.42 2.16
C ASP A 75 -6.52 15.85 1.70
N ASP A 76 -7.13 16.48 0.72
CA ASP A 76 -8.32 15.91 0.10
C ASP A 76 -7.96 14.75 -0.84
N LEU A 77 -8.80 13.73 -0.87
CA LEU A 77 -8.59 12.53 -1.68
C LEU A 77 -8.39 12.85 -3.17
N ASP A 78 -9.06 13.87 -3.68
CA ASP A 78 -9.02 14.27 -5.08
C ASP A 78 -7.62 14.76 -5.48
N SER A 79 -7.00 15.59 -4.64
CA SER A 79 -5.63 16.09 -4.82
C SER A 79 -4.61 14.97 -4.75
N VAL A 80 -4.75 14.06 -3.77
CA VAL A 80 -3.87 12.90 -3.60
C VAL A 80 -3.97 11.99 -4.83
N MET A 81 -5.18 11.66 -5.30
CA MET A 81 -5.38 10.78 -6.45
C MET A 81 -4.91 11.39 -7.77
N LYS A 82 -5.02 12.70 -7.96
CA LYS A 82 -4.44 13.39 -9.13
C LYS A 82 -2.92 13.24 -9.20
N LEU A 83 -2.25 13.42 -8.07
CA LEU A 83 -0.80 13.24 -7.99
C LEU A 83 -0.43 11.76 -8.19
N TYR A 84 -1.13 10.85 -7.51
CA TYR A 84 -0.91 9.41 -7.62
C TYR A 84 -1.06 8.91 -9.05
N SER A 85 -2.17 9.24 -9.74
CA SER A 85 -2.41 8.87 -11.14
C SER A 85 -1.26 9.29 -12.06
N LYS A 86 -0.78 10.53 -11.89
CA LYS A 86 0.33 11.08 -12.69
C LYS A 86 1.65 10.34 -12.44
N LEU A 87 1.98 10.04 -11.18
CA LEU A 87 3.24 9.39 -10.82
C LEU A 87 3.26 7.91 -11.24
N THR A 88 2.09 7.25 -11.20
CA THR A 88 1.96 5.81 -11.44
C THR A 88 1.56 5.46 -12.87
N GLU A 89 1.60 6.41 -13.82
CA GLU A 89 1.29 6.14 -15.22
C GLU A 89 2.14 4.98 -15.77
N GLY A 90 1.47 3.91 -16.19
CA GLY A 90 2.08 2.70 -16.72
C GLY A 90 2.82 1.84 -15.68
N ALA A 91 2.80 2.17 -14.40
CA ALA A 91 3.40 1.37 -13.33
C ALA A 91 2.56 0.12 -13.02
N ILE A 92 3.19 -0.90 -12.45
CA ILE A 92 2.54 -2.09 -11.92
C ILE A 92 2.26 -1.85 -10.42
N PHE A 93 1.01 -2.04 -10.00
CA PHE A 93 0.63 -1.95 -8.60
C PHE A 93 1.22 -3.12 -7.81
N VAL A 94 1.80 -2.84 -6.63
CA VAL A 94 2.40 -3.84 -5.73
C VAL A 94 1.91 -3.60 -4.31
N SER A 95 1.45 -4.64 -3.61
CA SER A 95 1.24 -4.64 -2.17
C SER A 95 1.17 -6.06 -1.62
N HIS A 96 1.11 -6.21 -0.30
CA HIS A 96 0.86 -7.49 0.35
C HIS A 96 -0.66 -7.70 0.53
N ASN A 97 -1.20 -8.80 0.00
CA ASN A 97 -2.64 -8.99 -0.11
C ASN A 97 -3.29 -7.91 -0.99
N VAL A 98 -2.79 -7.82 -2.20
CA VAL A 98 -3.08 -6.77 -3.19
C VAL A 98 -4.56 -6.43 -3.39
N THR A 99 -5.46 -7.35 -3.09
CA THR A 99 -6.91 -7.14 -3.22
C THR A 99 -7.43 -6.09 -2.26
N PHE A 100 -6.79 -5.89 -1.12
CA PHE A 100 -7.18 -4.89 -0.13
C PHE A 100 -6.79 -3.48 -0.61
N ASP A 101 -5.51 -3.20 -0.72
CA ASP A 101 -5.01 -1.86 -1.07
C ASP A 101 -5.45 -1.42 -2.47
N TYR A 102 -5.41 -2.36 -3.42
CA TYR A 102 -5.90 -2.08 -4.76
C TYR A 102 -7.41 -1.81 -4.76
N GLY A 103 -8.21 -2.54 -3.98
CA GLY A 103 -9.65 -2.31 -3.87
C GLY A 103 -9.98 -0.90 -3.39
N PHE A 104 -9.31 -0.41 -2.36
CA PHE A 104 -9.44 0.97 -1.87
C PHE A 104 -8.94 1.99 -2.89
N THR A 105 -7.79 1.73 -3.53
CA THR A 105 -7.22 2.62 -4.54
C THR A 105 -8.13 2.74 -5.78
N ASP A 106 -8.67 1.62 -6.26
CA ASP A 106 -9.58 1.59 -7.42
C ASP A 106 -10.89 2.32 -7.13
N GLU A 107 -11.45 2.12 -5.92
CA GLU A 107 -12.61 2.87 -5.45
C GLU A 107 -12.31 4.37 -5.30
N ALA A 108 -11.11 4.73 -4.87
CA ALA A 108 -10.67 6.12 -4.80
C ALA A 108 -10.61 6.78 -6.19
N PHE A 109 -10.13 6.07 -7.21
CA PHE A 109 -10.20 6.53 -8.60
C PHE A 109 -11.65 6.73 -9.04
N ALA A 110 -12.54 5.78 -8.74
CA ALA A 110 -13.96 5.87 -9.07
C ALA A 110 -14.66 7.05 -8.38
N LYS A 111 -14.41 7.24 -7.06
CA LYS A 111 -15.00 8.32 -6.25
C LYS A 111 -14.53 9.71 -6.68
N THR A 112 -13.30 9.84 -7.16
CA THR A 112 -12.72 11.13 -7.57
C THR A 112 -12.90 11.43 -9.07
N GLY A 113 -13.19 10.41 -9.89
CA GLY A 113 -13.23 10.53 -11.35
C GLY A 113 -11.87 10.76 -11.99
N VAL A 114 -10.78 10.63 -11.22
CA VAL A 114 -9.40 10.69 -11.72
C VAL A 114 -9.13 9.41 -12.52
N PRO A 115 -8.53 9.49 -13.73
CA PRO A 115 -8.27 8.29 -14.51
C PRO A 115 -7.17 7.44 -13.86
N ASN A 116 -7.42 6.13 -13.78
CA ASN A 116 -6.38 5.16 -13.44
C ASN A 116 -5.51 4.91 -14.67
N LEU A 117 -4.27 5.40 -14.65
CA LEU A 117 -3.30 5.28 -15.76
C LEU A 117 -2.30 4.14 -15.55
N MET A 118 -2.44 3.35 -14.51
CA MET A 118 -1.56 2.23 -14.21
C MET A 118 -1.70 1.10 -15.23
N ASP A 119 -0.72 0.21 -15.24
CA ASP A 119 -0.87 -1.09 -15.92
C ASP A 119 -1.95 -1.93 -15.25
N TYR A 120 -2.61 -2.79 -16.01
CA TYR A 120 -3.67 -3.64 -15.47
C TYR A 120 -3.15 -4.85 -14.67
N HIS A 121 -1.85 -5.16 -14.75
CA HIS A 121 -1.22 -6.21 -13.94
C HIS A 121 -0.93 -5.71 -12.51
N ARG A 122 -0.88 -6.66 -11.59
CA ARG A 122 -0.57 -6.40 -10.18
C ARG A 122 0.41 -7.46 -9.70
N LEU A 123 1.28 -7.08 -8.79
CA LEU A 123 2.19 -7.99 -8.12
C LEU A 123 1.78 -8.10 -6.64
N ASP A 124 1.37 -9.28 -6.23
CA ASP A 124 0.97 -9.58 -4.87
C ASP A 124 2.12 -10.23 -4.11
N LEU A 125 2.57 -9.61 -3.03
CA LEU A 125 3.69 -10.11 -2.22
C LEU A 125 3.34 -11.38 -1.45
N PHE A 126 2.08 -11.58 -1.06
CA PHE A 126 1.63 -12.85 -0.48
C PHE A 126 1.83 -14.00 -1.49
N SER A 127 1.39 -13.81 -2.72
CA SER A 127 1.53 -14.82 -3.78
C SER A 127 2.98 -15.08 -4.14
N LEU A 128 3.81 -14.03 -4.17
CA LEU A 128 5.25 -14.18 -4.39
C LEU A 128 5.92 -14.96 -3.24
N ALA A 129 5.59 -14.64 -1.98
CA ALA A 129 6.09 -15.37 -0.82
C ALA A 129 5.64 -16.83 -0.83
N TRP A 130 4.39 -17.09 -1.23
CA TRP A 130 3.90 -18.45 -1.39
C TRP A 130 4.72 -19.24 -2.42
N ALA A 131 5.02 -18.63 -3.57
CA ALA A 131 5.84 -19.27 -4.61
C ALA A 131 7.28 -19.56 -4.13
N LYS A 132 7.81 -18.74 -3.21
CA LYS A 132 9.16 -18.87 -2.63
C LYS A 132 9.19 -19.66 -1.32
N LYS A 133 8.06 -20.21 -0.85
CA LYS A 133 7.95 -20.88 0.47
C LYS A 133 8.99 -21.99 0.69
N SER A 134 9.37 -22.73 -0.34
CA SER A 134 10.39 -23.78 -0.24
C SER A 134 11.78 -23.26 0.19
N SER A 135 12.08 -22.00 -0.09
CA SER A 135 13.30 -21.29 0.31
C SER A 135 13.22 -20.66 1.70
N MET A 136 12.06 -20.74 2.38
CA MET A 136 11.79 -20.18 3.70
C MET A 136 11.34 -21.26 4.69
N PRO A 137 12.26 -22.20 5.08
CA PRO A 137 11.90 -23.29 6.00
C PRO A 137 11.49 -22.74 7.37
N GLY A 138 10.48 -23.39 7.99
CA GLY A 138 9.99 -23.02 9.33
C GLY A 138 9.01 -21.86 9.35
N LEU A 139 8.67 -21.27 8.20
CA LEU A 139 7.69 -20.19 8.14
C LEU A 139 6.27 -20.77 8.01
N ASP A 140 5.44 -20.58 9.03
CA ASP A 140 4.07 -21.13 9.09
C ASP A 140 3.00 -20.16 8.60
N LYS A 141 3.32 -18.87 8.52
CA LYS A 141 2.41 -17.78 8.09
C LYS A 141 3.14 -16.89 7.09
N LEU A 142 2.37 -16.29 6.18
CA LEU A 142 2.88 -15.38 5.15
C LEU A 142 2.29 -13.96 5.25
N ASN A 143 1.77 -13.58 6.43
CA ASN A 143 1.41 -12.18 6.67
C ASN A 143 2.68 -11.33 6.84
N MET A 144 2.56 -10.00 6.70
CA MET A 144 3.70 -9.09 6.77
C MET A 144 4.52 -9.24 8.04
N TRP A 145 3.88 -9.45 9.20
CA TRP A 145 4.54 -9.66 10.49
C TRP A 145 5.47 -10.89 10.48
N ALA A 146 4.99 -12.01 9.93
CA ALA A 146 5.77 -13.24 9.86
C ALA A 146 6.92 -13.13 8.86
N LEU A 147 6.70 -12.45 7.73
CA LEU A 147 7.73 -12.19 6.72
C LEU A 147 8.82 -11.24 7.27
N CYS A 148 8.42 -10.14 7.92
CA CYS A 148 9.37 -9.23 8.56
C CYS A 148 10.22 -9.95 9.62
N ASP A 149 9.59 -10.76 10.47
CA ASP A 149 10.28 -11.54 11.50
C ASP A 149 11.29 -12.52 10.89
N HIS A 150 10.86 -13.26 9.86
CA HIS A 150 11.72 -14.24 9.15
C HIS A 150 12.94 -13.59 8.50
N PHE A 151 12.79 -12.41 7.93
CA PHE A 151 13.86 -11.69 7.23
C PHE A 151 14.66 -10.72 8.13
N GLY A 152 14.32 -10.62 9.41
CA GLY A 152 14.95 -9.66 10.35
C GLY A 152 14.68 -8.21 10.00
N ILE A 153 13.52 -7.91 9.40
CA ILE A 153 13.07 -6.56 9.06
C ILE A 153 12.35 -5.98 10.28
N PRO A 154 12.65 -4.75 10.72
CA PRO A 154 11.90 -4.08 11.78
C PRO A 154 10.41 -4.03 11.44
N LYS A 155 9.58 -4.40 12.41
CA LYS A 155 8.13 -4.32 12.27
C LYS A 155 7.67 -2.88 12.26
N GLU A 156 6.54 -2.65 11.63
CA GLU A 156 5.89 -1.36 11.62
C GLU A 156 5.59 -0.85 13.04
N PRO A 157 5.88 0.43 13.35
CA PRO A 157 5.54 1.03 14.64
C PRO A 157 4.03 1.23 14.78
N SER A 158 3.57 1.35 16.02
CA SER A 158 2.17 1.72 16.32
C SER A 158 2.12 3.21 16.75
N PRO A 159 1.12 3.99 16.33
CA PRO A 159 0.05 3.61 15.38
C PRO A 159 0.60 3.36 13.96
N HIS A 160 -0.13 2.57 13.18
CA HIS A 160 0.23 2.28 11.80
C HIS A 160 0.13 3.54 10.93
N ARG A 161 1.00 3.62 9.95
CA ARG A 161 1.03 4.65 8.91
C ARG A 161 1.31 3.98 7.57
N ALA A 162 0.56 4.32 6.54
CA ALA A 162 0.72 3.72 5.22
C ALA A 162 2.17 3.76 4.70
N ILE A 163 2.92 4.82 4.98
CA ILE A 163 4.34 4.89 4.58
C ILE A 163 5.21 3.81 5.24
N ASN A 164 4.92 3.45 6.49
CA ASN A 164 5.66 2.42 7.20
C ASN A 164 5.36 1.02 6.64
N GLY A 165 4.06 0.75 6.33
CA GLY A 165 3.63 -0.48 5.66
C GLY A 165 4.30 -0.63 4.30
N ALA A 166 4.24 0.40 3.44
CA ALA A 166 4.91 0.41 2.13
C ALA A 166 6.43 0.19 2.22
N MET A 167 7.11 0.76 3.23
CA MET A 167 8.53 0.52 3.48
C MET A 167 8.83 -0.94 3.88
N CYS A 168 8.00 -1.53 4.76
CA CYS A 168 8.11 -2.94 5.10
C CYS A 168 7.89 -3.83 3.88
N GLU A 169 6.91 -3.52 3.03
CA GLU A 169 6.64 -4.23 1.78
C GLU A 169 7.83 -4.18 0.81
N LEU A 170 8.46 -3.01 0.65
CA LEU A 170 9.66 -2.86 -0.18
C LEU A 170 10.81 -3.74 0.34
N GLU A 171 11.07 -3.74 1.64
CA GLU A 171 12.14 -4.55 2.21
C GLU A 171 11.82 -6.07 2.09
N VAL A 172 10.58 -6.49 2.31
CA VAL A 172 10.14 -7.88 2.08
C VAL A 172 10.30 -8.25 0.61
N LEU A 173 9.87 -7.38 -0.32
CA LEU A 173 10.03 -7.59 -1.76
C LEU A 173 11.50 -7.82 -2.14
N LYS A 174 12.42 -6.97 -1.66
CA LYS A 174 13.86 -7.12 -1.88
C LYS A 174 14.38 -8.48 -1.43
N ARG A 175 13.93 -8.96 -0.26
CA ARG A 175 14.32 -10.29 0.25
C ARG A 175 13.74 -11.42 -0.60
N LEU A 176 12.46 -11.33 -0.97
CA LEU A 176 11.82 -12.34 -1.82
C LEU A 176 12.45 -12.43 -3.22
N MET A 177 12.85 -11.28 -3.79
CA MET A 177 13.52 -11.25 -5.09
C MET A 177 14.95 -11.81 -5.05
N ALA A 178 15.60 -11.84 -3.88
CA ALA A 178 16.94 -12.39 -3.69
C ALA A 178 16.96 -13.91 -3.44
N LEU A 179 15.79 -14.55 -3.19
CA LEU A 179 15.63 -16.02 -3.06
C LEU A 179 15.55 -16.70 -4.44
#